data_c0a8d4c360c6c713c4d58170d48168c3
#
_entry.id   c0a8d4c360c6c713c4d58170d48168c3
#
_cell.length_a   1.000
_cell.length_b   1.000
_cell.length_c   1.000
_cell.angle_alpha   90.00
_cell.angle_beta   90.00
_cell.angle_gamma   90.00
#
_symmetry.space_group_name_H-M   'P 1'
#
loop_
_entity.id
_entity.type
_entity.pdbx_description
1 polymer ?
#
loop_
_entity_poly.entity_id
_entity_poly.type
_entity_poly.pdbx_seq_one_letter_code
_entity_poly.pdbx_strand_id
1 'polypeptide(L)'
;YFEPLGLKLCEVTPQVLDEFQEKILLDGCTTNTVIHYHAIFGKAFKDAVRKDYLEVNPMLKVDRPKKNSFRPNFYTKDEVQQLLEVSQDDPLHLCILITAYYGLRRSEVLGLKWSSIDFERKSMTINHKVTEQRVNGKYVPVVSDVMKNKTSCRTLPLIPAVEAELLRQKEKQQLYRKLFKKSYST
;
A
#
# COMPACT_ATOMS: atom_id res chain seq x y z
N TYR A 1 -15.17 -12.73 14.94
CA TYR A 1 -15.13 -13.06 16.37
C TYR A 1 -16.34 -12.51 17.12
N PHE A 2 -16.61 -11.22 17.02
CA PHE A 2 -17.68 -10.58 17.83
C PHE A 2 -19.10 -10.86 17.32
N GLU A 3 -19.28 -10.98 16.00
CA GLU A 3 -20.61 -11.22 15.42
C GLU A 3 -21.29 -12.50 15.95
N PRO A 4 -20.60 -13.66 16.03
CA PRO A 4 -21.19 -14.87 16.61
C PRO A 4 -21.54 -14.77 18.10
N LEU A 5 -20.91 -13.84 18.84
CA LEU A 5 -21.16 -13.65 20.26
C LEU A 5 -22.45 -12.85 20.53
N GLY A 6 -22.94 -12.11 19.53
CA GLY A 6 -24.16 -11.30 19.65
C GLY A 6 -24.13 -10.23 20.74
N LEU A 7 -22.91 -9.82 21.17
CA LEU A 7 -22.72 -8.89 22.29
C LEU A 7 -23.11 -7.46 21.92
N LYS A 8 -23.80 -6.81 22.81
CA LYS A 8 -23.99 -5.36 22.76
C LYS A 8 -22.69 -4.64 23.14
N LEU A 9 -22.54 -3.39 22.73
CA LEU A 9 -21.35 -2.61 23.02
C LEU A 9 -21.01 -2.52 24.53
N CYS A 10 -22.05 -2.38 25.38
CA CYS A 10 -21.91 -2.32 26.84
C CYS A 10 -21.52 -3.66 27.48
N GLU A 11 -21.69 -4.77 26.76
CA GLU A 11 -21.34 -6.12 27.24
C GLU A 11 -19.91 -6.52 26.87
N VAL A 12 -19.19 -5.72 26.09
CA VAL A 12 -17.81 -5.97 25.74
C VAL A 12 -16.90 -5.60 26.90
N THR A 13 -16.48 -6.62 27.66
CA THR A 13 -15.59 -6.49 28.82
C THR A 13 -14.11 -6.53 28.41
N PRO A 14 -13.18 -6.07 29.28
CA PRO A 14 -11.75 -6.28 29.05
C PRO A 14 -11.39 -7.74 28.78
N GLN A 15 -12.00 -8.69 29.51
CA GLN A 15 -11.75 -10.11 29.33
C GLN A 15 -12.10 -10.59 27.91
N VAL A 16 -13.24 -10.19 27.36
CA VAL A 16 -13.64 -10.52 25.98
C VAL A 16 -12.62 -9.98 24.96
N LEU A 17 -12.03 -8.83 25.24
CA LEU A 17 -11.01 -8.23 24.38
C LEU A 17 -9.67 -8.94 24.47
N ASP A 18 -9.26 -9.42 25.67
CA ASP A 18 -8.09 -10.24 25.87
C ASP A 18 -8.24 -11.60 25.17
N GLU A 19 -9.38 -12.28 25.35
CA GLU A 19 -9.69 -13.54 24.65
C GLU A 19 -9.65 -13.37 23.11
N PHE A 20 -10.14 -12.22 22.60
CA PHE A 20 -10.01 -11.89 21.19
C PHE A 20 -8.55 -11.79 20.75
N GLN A 21 -7.71 -11.09 21.53
CA GLN A 21 -6.28 -10.95 21.20
C GLN A 21 -5.56 -12.30 21.20
N GLU A 22 -5.82 -13.14 22.19
CA GLU A 22 -5.29 -14.49 22.26
C GLU A 22 -5.72 -15.35 21.08
N LYS A 23 -7.01 -15.31 20.75
CA LYS A 23 -7.55 -16.07 19.62
C LYS A 23 -6.89 -15.72 18.30
N ILE A 24 -6.75 -14.44 17.96
CA ILE A 24 -6.12 -14.04 16.68
C ILE A 24 -4.62 -14.37 16.62
N LEU A 25 -3.95 -14.44 17.79
CA LEU A 25 -2.58 -14.96 17.86
C LEU A 25 -2.55 -16.48 17.58
N LEU A 26 -3.46 -17.25 18.18
CA LEU A 26 -3.60 -18.69 17.91
C LEU A 26 -3.98 -18.98 16.45
N ASP A 27 -4.78 -18.12 15.83
CA ASP A 27 -5.14 -18.19 14.41
C ASP A 27 -3.95 -17.80 13.47
N GLY A 28 -2.74 -17.56 14.02
CA GLY A 28 -1.50 -17.31 13.27
C GLY A 28 -1.24 -15.84 12.92
N CYS A 29 -2.01 -14.90 13.45
CA CYS A 29 -1.73 -13.47 13.28
C CYS A 29 -0.46 -13.05 14.02
N THR A 30 0.27 -12.09 13.45
CA THR A 30 1.45 -11.53 14.11
C THR A 30 1.07 -10.61 15.26
N THR A 31 1.94 -10.48 16.25
CA THR A 31 1.78 -9.52 17.36
C THR A 31 1.56 -8.10 16.88
N ASN A 32 2.19 -7.69 15.76
CA ASN A 32 1.96 -6.38 15.17
C ASN A 32 0.52 -6.20 14.69
N THR A 33 -0.10 -7.27 14.16
CA THR A 33 -1.53 -7.27 13.78
C THR A 33 -2.41 -7.05 15.01
N VAL A 34 -2.12 -7.75 16.11
CA VAL A 34 -2.84 -7.56 17.39
C VAL A 34 -2.73 -6.14 17.91
N ILE A 35 -1.53 -5.54 17.84
CA ILE A 35 -1.30 -4.13 18.21
C ILE A 35 -2.18 -3.18 17.38
N HIS A 36 -2.38 -3.45 16.09
CA HIS A 36 -3.29 -2.66 15.25
C HIS A 36 -4.75 -2.78 15.71
N TYR A 37 -5.23 -4.00 16.00
CA TYR A 37 -6.57 -4.20 16.55
C TYR A 37 -6.73 -3.50 17.90
N HIS A 38 -5.75 -3.64 18.79
CA HIS A 38 -5.75 -2.95 20.09
C HIS A 38 -5.91 -1.42 19.91
N ALA A 39 -5.19 -0.82 18.97
CA ALA A 39 -5.31 0.62 18.68
C ALA A 39 -6.69 1.00 18.10
N ILE A 40 -7.25 0.16 17.21
CA ILE A 40 -8.58 0.37 16.61
C ILE A 40 -9.66 0.33 17.70
N PHE A 41 -9.65 -0.71 18.54
CA PHE A 41 -10.62 -0.82 19.64
C PHE A 41 -10.45 0.30 20.64
N GLY A 42 -9.19 0.64 21.03
CA GLY A 42 -8.91 1.74 21.92
C GLY A 42 -9.53 3.06 21.46
N LYS A 43 -9.43 3.33 20.13
CA LYS A 43 -10.05 4.51 19.51
C LYS A 43 -11.57 4.40 19.46
N ALA A 44 -12.12 3.25 19.05
CA ALA A 44 -13.56 3.05 18.93
C ALA A 44 -14.26 3.21 20.29
N PHE A 45 -13.75 2.56 21.34
CA PHE A 45 -14.30 2.68 22.69
C PHE A 45 -14.09 4.07 23.29
N LYS A 46 -12.97 4.76 22.99
CA LYS A 46 -12.79 6.17 23.36
C LYS A 46 -13.86 7.06 22.72
N ASP A 47 -14.18 6.83 21.44
CA ASP A 47 -15.23 7.57 20.75
C ASP A 47 -16.63 7.23 21.30
N ALA A 48 -16.86 5.98 21.71
CA ALA A 48 -18.10 5.54 22.36
C ALA A 48 -18.32 6.24 23.72
N VAL A 49 -17.28 6.35 24.54
CA VAL A 49 -17.34 7.11 25.82
C VAL A 49 -17.60 8.58 25.55
N ARG A 50 -16.93 9.18 24.57
CA ARG A 50 -17.14 10.60 24.21
C ARG A 50 -18.57 10.90 23.75
N LYS A 51 -19.27 9.89 23.23
CA LYS A 51 -20.66 9.99 22.73
C LYS A 51 -21.70 9.44 23.73
N ASP A 52 -21.29 9.22 24.96
CA ASP A 52 -22.15 8.71 26.06
C ASP A 52 -22.79 7.33 25.81
N TYR A 53 -22.21 6.52 24.90
CA TYR A 53 -22.60 5.12 24.72
C TYR A 53 -22.00 4.19 25.76
N LEU A 54 -20.91 4.59 26.41
CA LEU A 54 -20.23 3.87 27.48
C LEU A 54 -19.73 4.87 28.53
N GLU A 55 -19.74 4.45 29.79
CA GLU A 55 -19.17 5.24 30.89
C GLU A 55 -17.65 5.16 30.90
N VAL A 56 -17.09 3.98 30.63
CA VAL A 56 -15.64 3.71 30.71
C VAL A 56 -15.18 2.93 29.49
N ASN A 57 -14.00 3.25 29.00
CA ASN A 57 -13.37 2.51 27.92
C ASN A 57 -12.76 1.20 28.45
N PRO A 58 -13.26 0.01 28.03
CA PRO A 58 -12.75 -1.28 28.51
C PRO A 58 -11.30 -1.53 28.11
N MET A 59 -10.81 -0.94 27.02
CA MET A 59 -9.42 -1.09 26.56
C MET A 59 -8.38 -0.51 27.54
N LEU A 60 -8.78 0.32 28.50
CA LEU A 60 -7.85 0.83 29.54
C LEU A 60 -7.33 -0.25 30.47
N LYS A 61 -8.02 -1.40 30.54
CA LYS A 61 -7.64 -2.55 31.37
C LYS A 61 -7.11 -3.73 30.55
N VAL A 62 -6.93 -3.57 29.25
CA VAL A 62 -6.41 -4.59 28.32
C VAL A 62 -4.95 -4.28 28.04
N ASP A 63 -4.06 -5.25 28.25
CA ASP A 63 -2.65 -5.08 28.01
C ASP A 63 -2.32 -5.00 26.53
N ARG A 64 -1.51 -4.01 26.16
CA ARG A 64 -1.02 -3.88 24.80
C ARG A 64 0.14 -4.84 24.58
N PRO A 65 0.09 -5.73 23.57
CA PRO A 65 1.20 -6.64 23.27
C PRO A 65 2.50 -5.87 22.94
N LYS A 66 3.63 -6.46 23.33
CA LYS A 66 4.95 -5.90 23.01
C LYS A 66 5.22 -6.05 21.52
N LYS A 67 5.72 -4.98 20.88
CA LYS A 67 6.06 -4.96 19.47
C LYS A 67 7.22 -5.91 19.18
N ASN A 68 7.06 -6.82 18.22
CA ASN A 68 8.18 -7.59 17.71
C ASN A 68 9.11 -6.71 16.88
N SER A 69 10.42 -6.78 17.15
CA SER A 69 11.42 -6.11 16.30
C SER A 69 11.55 -6.88 14.98
N PHE A 70 11.12 -6.25 13.90
CA PHE A 70 11.38 -6.76 12.56
C PHE A 70 12.57 -6.00 11.98
N ARG A 71 13.59 -6.73 11.53
CA ARG A 71 14.70 -6.17 10.74
C ARG A 71 14.44 -6.55 9.29
N PRO A 72 14.11 -5.60 8.42
CA PRO A 72 13.91 -5.88 7.01
C PRO A 72 15.26 -6.27 6.39
N ASN A 73 15.24 -7.25 5.50
CA ASN A 73 16.35 -7.51 4.61
C ASN A 73 16.28 -6.54 3.44
N PHE A 74 17.42 -6.03 3.04
CA PHE A 74 17.56 -5.14 1.88
C PHE A 74 18.44 -5.84 0.85
N TYR A 75 18.11 -5.65 -0.41
CA TYR A 75 18.99 -6.05 -1.50
C TYR A 75 20.26 -5.22 -1.47
N THR A 76 21.39 -5.88 -1.65
CA THR A 76 22.68 -5.22 -1.92
C THR A 76 22.67 -4.60 -3.32
N LYS A 77 23.66 -3.76 -3.62
CA LYS A 77 23.82 -3.19 -4.96
C LYS A 77 23.92 -4.27 -6.04
N ASP A 78 24.69 -5.32 -5.78
CA ASP A 78 24.91 -6.40 -6.74
C ASP A 78 23.66 -7.24 -6.96
N GLU A 79 22.89 -7.52 -5.91
CA GLU A 79 21.60 -8.19 -6.02
C GLU A 79 20.57 -7.37 -6.81
N VAL A 80 20.53 -6.03 -6.62
CA VAL A 80 19.68 -5.14 -7.42
C VAL A 80 20.11 -5.16 -8.88
N GLN A 81 21.42 -5.12 -9.16
CA GLN A 81 21.96 -5.21 -10.51
C GLN A 81 21.54 -6.53 -11.18
N GLN A 82 21.72 -7.65 -10.50
CA GLN A 82 21.30 -8.96 -10.98
C GLN A 82 19.79 -9.03 -11.23
N LEU A 83 18.97 -8.47 -10.31
CA LEU A 83 17.53 -8.40 -10.50
C LEU A 83 17.14 -7.62 -11.76
N LEU A 84 17.80 -6.51 -12.03
CA LEU A 84 17.58 -5.70 -13.23
C LEU A 84 17.99 -6.45 -14.51
N GLU A 85 19.08 -7.20 -14.46
CA GLU A 85 19.56 -8.01 -15.60
C GLU A 85 18.58 -9.15 -15.93
N VAL A 86 18.16 -9.95 -14.94
CA VAL A 86 17.26 -11.09 -15.17
C VAL A 86 15.82 -10.66 -15.51
N SER A 87 15.43 -9.44 -15.16
CA SER A 87 14.09 -8.92 -15.46
C SER A 87 13.98 -8.18 -16.80
N GLN A 88 15.04 -8.07 -17.61
CA GLN A 88 15.05 -7.24 -18.84
C GLN A 88 13.91 -7.53 -19.81
N ASP A 89 13.54 -8.81 -19.95
CA ASP A 89 12.46 -9.23 -20.86
C ASP A 89 11.09 -9.33 -20.15
N ASP A 90 11.05 -9.10 -18.83
CA ASP A 90 9.81 -9.16 -18.06
C ASP A 90 8.97 -7.90 -18.30
N PRO A 91 7.64 -8.01 -18.47
CA PRO A 91 6.73 -6.86 -18.57
C PRO A 91 6.83 -5.88 -17.40
N LEU A 92 7.26 -6.34 -16.23
CA LEU A 92 7.43 -5.52 -15.02
C LEU A 92 8.81 -4.85 -14.91
N HIS A 93 9.73 -5.11 -15.84
CA HIS A 93 11.11 -4.57 -15.78
C HIS A 93 11.14 -3.06 -15.50
N LEU A 94 10.37 -2.28 -16.25
CA LEU A 94 10.30 -0.81 -16.05
C LEU A 94 9.80 -0.43 -14.65
N CYS A 95 8.83 -1.18 -14.11
CA CYS A 95 8.33 -0.95 -12.75
C CYS A 95 9.41 -1.27 -11.71
N ILE A 96 10.15 -2.36 -11.90
CA ILE A 96 11.26 -2.77 -11.03
C ILE A 96 12.37 -1.71 -11.08
N LEU A 97 12.77 -1.28 -12.28
CA LEU A 97 13.78 -0.26 -12.49
C LEU A 97 13.43 1.06 -11.79
N ILE A 98 12.24 1.59 -12.03
CA ILE A 98 11.75 2.83 -11.40
C ILE A 98 11.73 2.69 -9.88
N THR A 99 11.28 1.54 -9.37
CA THR A 99 11.25 1.28 -7.93
C THR A 99 12.64 1.24 -7.33
N ALA A 100 13.59 0.58 -7.99
CA ALA A 100 14.98 0.45 -7.54
C ALA A 100 15.68 1.82 -7.45
N TYR A 101 15.49 2.68 -8.45
CA TYR A 101 16.15 4.00 -8.49
C TYR A 101 15.51 5.06 -7.59
N TYR A 102 14.17 5.05 -7.46
CA TYR A 102 13.45 6.15 -6.79
C TYR A 102 12.76 5.75 -5.48
N GLY A 103 12.72 4.47 -5.13
CA GLY A 103 12.04 4.01 -3.92
C GLY A 103 10.54 4.32 -3.90
N LEU A 104 9.90 4.36 -5.07
CA LEU A 104 8.48 4.66 -5.17
C LEU A 104 7.63 3.54 -4.57
N ARG A 105 6.48 3.92 -4.00
CA ARG A 105 5.48 2.93 -3.58
C ARG A 105 4.86 2.24 -4.80
N ARG A 106 4.46 0.98 -4.66
CA ARG A 106 3.77 0.21 -5.71
C ARG A 106 2.64 1.02 -6.38
N SER A 107 1.80 1.67 -5.58
CA SER A 107 0.68 2.47 -6.09
C SER A 107 1.11 3.71 -6.88
N GLU A 108 2.26 4.28 -6.60
CA GLU A 108 2.83 5.43 -7.31
C GLU A 108 3.41 4.99 -8.65
N VAL A 109 4.14 3.87 -8.67
CA VAL A 109 4.70 3.30 -9.92
C VAL A 109 3.59 2.92 -10.89
N LEU A 110 2.57 2.20 -10.42
CA LEU A 110 1.42 1.80 -11.23
C LEU A 110 0.56 2.99 -11.67
N GLY A 111 0.63 4.10 -10.94
CA GLY A 111 -0.08 5.33 -11.25
C GLY A 111 0.69 6.30 -12.15
N LEU A 112 1.92 6.00 -12.55
CA LEU A 112 2.73 6.91 -13.34
C LEU A 112 2.15 7.10 -14.75
N LYS A 113 1.90 8.36 -15.12
CA LYS A 113 1.33 8.74 -16.42
C LYS A 113 2.39 9.36 -17.32
N TRP A 114 2.26 9.20 -18.63
CA TRP A 114 3.10 9.89 -19.61
C TRP A 114 3.04 11.42 -19.49
N SER A 115 1.88 11.97 -19.14
CA SER A 115 1.69 13.40 -18.89
C SER A 115 2.46 13.94 -17.67
N SER A 116 2.94 13.04 -16.80
CA SER A 116 3.74 13.39 -15.61
C SER A 116 5.24 13.32 -15.85
N ILE A 117 5.67 13.01 -17.08
CA ILE A 117 7.08 12.86 -17.46
C ILE A 117 7.42 13.97 -18.46
N ASP A 118 8.35 14.83 -18.08
CA ASP A 118 8.89 15.89 -18.92
C ASP A 118 10.30 15.50 -19.37
N PHE A 119 10.41 15.05 -20.63
CA PHE A 119 11.68 14.64 -21.23
C PHE A 119 12.59 15.81 -21.55
N GLU A 120 12.05 17.01 -21.78
CA GLU A 120 12.84 18.21 -22.06
C GLU A 120 13.51 18.72 -20.78
N ARG A 121 12.72 18.85 -19.70
CA ARG A 121 13.19 19.28 -18.39
C ARG A 121 13.84 18.16 -17.57
N LYS A 122 13.92 16.95 -18.12
CA LYS A 122 14.47 15.76 -17.44
C LYS A 122 13.86 15.57 -16.06
N SER A 123 12.54 15.59 -15.97
CA SER A 123 11.84 15.48 -14.68
C SER A 123 10.60 14.57 -14.76
N MET A 124 10.25 13.99 -13.62
CA MET A 124 9.10 13.12 -13.44
C MET A 124 8.32 13.56 -12.20
N THR A 125 7.05 13.83 -12.33
CA THR A 125 6.19 14.26 -11.20
C THR A 125 5.33 13.11 -10.71
N ILE A 126 5.43 12.79 -9.43
CA ILE A 126 4.61 11.77 -8.76
C ILE A 126 3.40 12.48 -8.17
N ASN A 127 2.28 12.45 -8.91
CA ASN A 127 1.03 13.14 -8.55
C ASN A 127 -0.21 12.23 -8.68
N HIS A 128 0.01 10.95 -8.99
CA HIS A 128 -1.05 10.00 -9.28
C HIS A 128 -0.76 8.65 -8.63
N LYS A 129 -1.80 7.90 -8.29
CA LYS A 129 -1.66 6.55 -7.73
C LYS A 129 -2.78 5.63 -8.23
N VAL A 130 -2.47 4.35 -8.35
CA VAL A 130 -3.43 3.28 -8.57
C VAL A 130 -3.42 2.35 -7.36
N THR A 131 -4.59 2.11 -6.79
CA THR A 131 -4.78 1.20 -5.65
C THR A 131 -5.84 0.18 -6.00
N GLU A 132 -5.82 -0.97 -5.35
CA GLU A 132 -6.89 -1.95 -5.46
C GLU A 132 -7.90 -1.74 -4.34
N GLN A 133 -9.19 -1.77 -4.68
CA GLN A 133 -10.28 -1.78 -3.73
C GLN A 133 -11.19 -2.97 -3.99
N ARG A 134 -11.75 -3.54 -2.93
CA ARG A 134 -12.71 -4.63 -3.03
C ARG A 134 -14.12 -4.04 -3.18
N VAL A 135 -14.71 -4.19 -4.37
CA VAL A 135 -16.07 -3.75 -4.69
C VAL A 135 -16.88 -4.98 -5.07
N ASN A 136 -17.98 -5.25 -4.36
CA ASN A 136 -18.83 -6.43 -4.59
C ASN A 136 -18.05 -7.76 -4.65
N GLY A 137 -17.09 -7.93 -3.74
CA GLY A 137 -16.27 -9.13 -3.64
C GLY A 137 -15.12 -9.24 -4.64
N LYS A 138 -15.02 -8.36 -5.65
CA LYS A 138 -13.96 -8.34 -6.66
C LYS A 138 -12.96 -7.21 -6.39
N TYR A 139 -11.68 -7.46 -6.68
CA TYR A 139 -10.66 -6.42 -6.65
C TYR A 139 -10.74 -5.57 -7.91
N VAL A 140 -10.90 -4.27 -7.75
CA VAL A 140 -10.99 -3.31 -8.86
C VAL A 140 -9.89 -2.26 -8.69
N PRO A 141 -9.12 -1.94 -9.75
CA PRO A 141 -8.16 -0.85 -9.69
C PRO A 141 -8.89 0.49 -9.55
N VAL A 142 -8.49 1.26 -8.56
CA VAL A 142 -9.02 2.60 -8.31
C VAL A 142 -7.91 3.62 -8.54
N VAL A 143 -8.17 4.48 -9.49
CA VAL A 143 -7.29 5.57 -9.90
C VAL A 143 -7.59 6.80 -9.06
N SER A 144 -6.57 7.47 -8.55
CA SER A 144 -6.75 8.66 -7.73
C SER A 144 -5.63 9.66 -7.95
N ASP A 145 -6.00 10.91 -8.21
CA ASP A 145 -5.11 12.07 -8.20
C ASP A 145 -4.98 12.66 -6.78
N VAL A 146 -5.79 12.18 -5.83
CA VAL A 146 -5.72 12.61 -4.44
C VAL A 146 -4.60 11.89 -3.73
N MET A 147 -3.50 12.59 -3.51
CA MET A 147 -2.40 12.10 -2.66
C MET A 147 -2.78 12.32 -1.20
N LYS A 148 -2.41 11.37 -0.33
CA LYS A 148 -2.78 11.36 1.09
C LYS A 148 -2.35 12.66 1.82
N ASN A 149 -1.24 13.26 1.40
CA ASN A 149 -0.69 14.51 1.93
C ASN A 149 -0.12 15.35 0.78
N LYS A 150 -0.07 16.68 0.93
CA LYS A 150 0.58 17.60 -0.02
C LYS A 150 2.05 17.22 -0.32
N THR A 151 2.76 16.69 0.67
CA THR A 151 4.16 16.22 0.56
C THR A 151 4.32 14.94 -0.28
N SER A 152 3.24 14.25 -0.61
CA SER A 152 3.29 13.05 -1.48
C SER A 152 3.37 13.41 -2.96
N CYS A 153 2.96 14.62 -3.35
CA CYS A 153 3.19 15.15 -4.69
C CYS A 153 4.62 15.72 -4.73
N ARG A 154 5.45 15.15 -5.60
CA ARG A 154 6.87 15.53 -5.70
C ARG A 154 7.39 15.35 -7.11
N THR A 155 8.31 16.22 -7.52
CA THR A 155 9.02 16.12 -8.79
C THR A 155 10.43 15.59 -8.53
N LEU A 156 10.83 14.60 -9.30
CA LEU A 156 12.10 13.91 -9.23
C LEU A 156 12.88 14.12 -10.54
N PRO A 157 14.21 14.19 -10.52
CA PRO A 157 15.01 14.26 -11.73
C PRO A 157 14.88 12.94 -12.51
N LEU A 158 14.84 13.01 -13.83
CA LEU A 158 14.78 11.85 -14.70
C LEU A 158 16.21 11.32 -14.92
N ILE A 159 16.51 10.18 -14.32
CA ILE A 159 17.81 9.52 -14.39
C ILE A 159 17.98 8.93 -15.80
N PRO A 160 19.18 9.04 -16.47
CA PRO A 160 19.39 8.60 -17.85
C PRO A 160 19.00 7.15 -18.11
N ALA A 161 19.29 6.23 -17.17
CA ALA A 161 18.92 4.81 -17.31
C ALA A 161 17.41 4.61 -17.33
N VAL A 162 16.66 5.34 -16.49
CA VAL A 162 15.18 5.28 -16.44
C VAL A 162 14.59 5.97 -17.67
N GLU A 163 15.17 7.08 -18.13
CA GLU A 163 14.75 7.78 -19.34
C GLU A 163 14.82 6.88 -20.57
N ALA A 164 15.94 6.18 -20.75
CA ALA A 164 16.13 5.26 -21.88
C ALA A 164 15.05 4.17 -21.92
N GLU A 165 14.73 3.57 -20.77
CA GLU A 165 13.70 2.55 -20.67
C GLU A 165 12.28 3.11 -20.87
N LEU A 166 12.00 4.30 -20.38
CA LEU A 166 10.72 4.98 -20.63
C LEU A 166 10.53 5.27 -22.12
N LEU A 167 11.57 5.73 -22.83
CA LEU A 167 11.52 5.96 -24.27
C LEU A 167 11.25 4.66 -25.02
N ARG A 168 11.97 3.57 -24.68
CA ARG A 168 11.76 2.22 -25.24
C ARG A 168 10.30 1.75 -25.02
N GLN A 169 9.77 1.92 -23.82
CA GLN A 169 8.41 1.56 -23.52
C GLN A 169 7.39 2.40 -24.29
N LYS A 170 7.65 3.68 -24.48
CA LYS A 170 6.79 4.58 -25.26
C LYS A 170 6.71 4.16 -26.73
N GLU A 171 7.84 3.81 -27.34
CA GLU A 171 7.90 3.28 -28.69
C GLU A 171 7.16 1.94 -28.83
N LYS A 172 7.37 1.02 -27.90
CA LYS A 172 6.67 -0.27 -27.82
C LYS A 172 5.14 -0.07 -27.75
N GLN A 173 4.67 0.85 -26.90
CA GLN A 173 3.25 1.15 -26.78
C GLN A 173 2.69 1.80 -28.07
N GLN A 174 3.45 2.67 -28.73
CA GLN A 174 3.03 3.26 -30.01
C GLN A 174 2.90 2.19 -31.11
N LEU A 175 3.84 1.24 -31.16
CA LEU A 175 3.78 0.12 -32.06
C LEU A 175 2.54 -0.75 -31.80
N TYR A 176 2.27 -1.09 -30.55
CA TYR A 176 1.09 -1.86 -30.17
C TYR A 176 -0.22 -1.15 -30.48
N ARG A 177 -0.30 0.16 -30.30
CA ARG A 177 -1.46 0.95 -30.73
C ARG A 177 -1.71 0.87 -32.23
N LYS A 178 -0.64 0.89 -33.04
CA LYS A 178 -0.74 0.74 -34.51
C LYS A 178 -1.20 -0.66 -34.91
N LEU A 179 -0.66 -1.70 -34.26
CA LEU A 179 -0.97 -3.11 -34.57
C LEU A 179 -2.38 -3.50 -34.12
N PHE A 180 -2.74 -3.22 -32.88
CA PHE A 180 -3.97 -3.70 -32.26
C PHE A 180 -5.15 -2.72 -32.37
N LYS A 181 -4.90 -1.48 -32.79
CA LYS A 181 -5.93 -0.45 -33.05
C LYS A 181 -6.99 -0.38 -31.92
N LYS A 182 -8.26 -0.68 -32.25
CA LYS A 182 -9.39 -0.65 -31.31
C LYS A 182 -9.31 -1.70 -30.18
N SER A 183 -8.54 -2.76 -30.37
CA SER A 183 -8.33 -3.80 -29.33
C SER A 183 -7.25 -3.43 -28.32
N TYR A 184 -6.51 -2.35 -28.55
CA TYR A 184 -5.52 -1.84 -27.60
C TYR A 184 -6.19 -0.96 -26.55
N SER A 185 -6.27 -1.49 -25.33
CA SER A 185 -6.70 -0.74 -24.14
C SER A 185 -5.50 0.00 -23.51
N THR A 186 -5.66 1.28 -23.20
CA THR A 186 -4.65 2.11 -22.50
C THR A 186 -5.05 2.29 -21.06
#